data_de84cb384c4475cfd74e190d3f2dba8b
#
_entry.id   de84cb384c4475cfd74e190d3f2dba8b
#
_cell.length_a   1.000
_cell.length_b   1.000
_cell.length_c   1.000
_cell.angle_alpha   90.00
_cell.angle_beta   90.00
_cell.angle_gamma   90.00
#
_symmetry.space_group_name_H-M   'P 1'
#
loop_
_entity.id
_entity.type
_entity.pdbx_description
1 polymer ?
#
loop_
_entity_poly.entity_id
_entity_poly.type
_entity_poly.pdbx_seq_one_letter_code
_entity_poly.pdbx_strand_id
1 'polypeptide(L)'
;MTAEFDIALFLRPVLKGAHATRQRHIRQAERMHEAIRERWRCASPWSWKEKHERWFLEHYLRCSAPGTVYYYELTAGLIRRRKAKLRLPDRSLSVSP
;
A
#
# COMPACT_ATOMS: atom_id res chain seq x y z
N MET A 1 20.70 6.24 12.65
CA MET A 1 20.02 5.49 11.79
C MET A 1 18.58 5.77 11.74
N THR A 2 18.04 5.81 10.64
CA THR A 2 16.72 6.17 10.48
C THR A 2 15.89 4.96 10.46
N ALA A 3 14.84 4.96 11.18
CA ALA A 3 13.97 3.83 11.17
C ALA A 3 13.17 3.87 9.93
N GLU A 4 13.08 2.77 9.26
CA GLU A 4 12.27 2.73 8.08
C GLU A 4 10.84 2.44 8.46
N PHE A 5 9.93 2.89 7.65
CA PHE A 5 8.52 2.63 7.90
C PHE A 5 8.27 1.13 7.84
N ASP A 6 7.52 0.60 8.79
CA ASP A 6 7.28 -0.84 8.87
C ASP A 6 6.03 -1.20 8.08
N ILE A 7 6.24 -1.62 6.86
CA ILE A 7 5.16 -1.98 5.96
C ILE A 7 4.37 -3.19 6.46
N ALA A 8 5.06 -4.17 7.03
CA ALA A 8 4.38 -5.36 7.52
C ALA A 8 3.39 -5.01 8.62
N LEU A 9 3.82 -4.15 9.52
CA LEU A 9 2.95 -3.73 10.60
C LEU A 9 1.80 -2.89 10.08
N PHE A 10 2.07 -2.05 9.10
CA PHE A 10 1.05 -1.20 8.50
C PHE A 10 -0.07 -2.04 7.88
N LEU A 11 0.29 -3.12 7.18
CA LEU A 11 -0.69 -3.93 6.49
C LEU A 11 -1.35 -5.00 7.35
N ARG A 12 -0.82 -5.27 8.50
CA ARG A 12 -1.32 -6.36 9.32
C ARG A 12 -2.86 -6.39 9.48
N PRO A 13 -3.51 -5.27 9.75
CA PRO A 13 -4.95 -5.31 9.96
C PRO A 13 -5.76 -5.73 8.74
N VAL A 14 -5.21 -5.63 7.55
CA VAL A 14 -5.95 -5.97 6.34
C VAL A 14 -5.41 -7.19 5.61
N LEU A 15 -4.33 -7.79 6.12
CA LEU A 15 -3.79 -8.97 5.46
C LEU A 15 -4.60 -10.20 5.81
N LYS A 16 -4.87 -11.01 4.80
CA LYS A 16 -5.61 -12.24 4.99
C LYS A 16 -5.03 -13.32 4.10
N GLY A 17 -5.42 -14.55 4.38
CA GLY A 17 -5.01 -15.65 3.53
C GLY A 17 -3.79 -16.37 4.05
N ALA A 18 -3.22 -17.21 3.22
CA ALA A 18 -2.08 -18.02 3.59
C ALA A 18 -0.86 -17.16 3.83
N HIS A 19 0.07 -17.74 4.57
CA HIS A 19 1.31 -17.04 4.91
C HIS A 19 2.04 -16.55 3.64
N ALA A 20 2.13 -17.41 2.63
CA ALA A 20 2.84 -17.04 1.41
C ALA A 20 2.18 -15.85 0.72
N THR A 21 0.85 -15.81 0.71
CA THR A 21 0.14 -14.70 0.10
C THR A 21 0.38 -13.41 0.86
N ARG A 22 0.35 -13.49 2.19
CA ARG A 22 0.59 -12.30 2.99
C ARG A 22 2.01 -11.79 2.80
N GLN A 23 2.97 -12.70 2.73
CA GLN A 23 4.36 -12.31 2.51
C GLN A 23 4.55 -11.65 1.15
N ARG A 24 3.84 -12.14 0.14
CA ARG A 24 3.93 -11.53 -1.18
C ARG A 24 3.42 -10.09 -1.15
N HIS A 25 2.28 -9.87 -0.48
CA HIS A 25 1.74 -8.52 -0.41
C HIS A 25 2.69 -7.58 0.35
N ILE A 26 3.32 -8.08 1.40
CA ILE A 26 4.25 -7.25 2.15
C ILE A 26 5.43 -6.87 1.28
N ARG A 27 6.00 -7.83 0.56
CA ARG A 27 7.15 -7.53 -0.29
C ARG A 27 6.78 -6.57 -1.41
N GLN A 28 5.59 -6.73 -1.98
CA GLN A 28 5.16 -5.84 -3.04
C GLN A 28 4.91 -4.43 -2.52
N ALA A 29 4.32 -4.34 -1.34
CA ALA A 29 4.09 -3.03 -0.74
C ALA A 29 5.41 -2.35 -0.40
N GLU A 30 6.39 -3.12 0.03
CA GLU A 30 7.71 -2.56 0.32
C GLU A 30 8.35 -2.02 -0.95
N ARG A 31 8.18 -2.73 -2.07
CA ARG A 31 8.73 -2.26 -3.32
C ARG A 31 8.02 -0.99 -3.78
N MET A 32 6.71 -0.91 -3.62
CA MET A 32 5.98 0.29 -3.96
C MET A 32 6.44 1.46 -3.11
N HIS A 33 6.60 1.21 -1.81
CA HIS A 33 7.02 2.25 -0.89
C HIS A 33 8.41 2.78 -1.29
N GLU A 34 9.31 1.88 -1.60
CA GLU A 34 10.66 2.27 -1.96
C GLU A 34 10.67 3.11 -3.23
N ALA A 35 9.95 2.65 -4.26
CA ALA A 35 9.92 3.37 -5.52
C ALA A 35 9.26 4.73 -5.40
N ILE A 36 8.16 4.82 -4.66
CA ILE A 36 7.46 6.08 -4.51
C ILE A 36 8.27 7.04 -3.64
N ARG A 37 8.95 6.52 -2.63
CA ARG A 37 9.78 7.35 -1.77
C ARG A 37 10.92 7.97 -2.58
N GLU A 38 11.49 7.20 -3.48
CA GLU A 38 12.56 7.73 -4.30
C GLU A 38 12.08 8.82 -5.23
N ARG A 39 10.89 8.67 -5.75
CA ARG A 39 10.39 9.64 -6.71
C ARG A 39 9.86 10.91 -6.05
N TRP A 40 9.14 10.77 -4.95
CA TRP A 40 8.47 11.92 -4.32
C TRP A 40 8.85 12.15 -2.87
N ARG A 41 9.75 11.33 -2.35
CA ARG A 41 10.19 11.45 -0.97
C ARG A 41 9.05 11.32 0.04
N CYS A 42 8.05 10.49 -0.29
CA CYS A 42 6.99 10.22 0.65
C CYS A 42 7.51 9.30 1.73
N ALA A 43 7.35 9.68 2.97
CA ALA A 43 7.91 8.92 4.09
C ALA A 43 7.17 7.62 4.35
N SER A 44 5.90 7.54 4.00
CA SER A 44 5.14 6.34 4.25
C SER A 44 3.89 6.32 3.38
N PRO A 45 3.22 5.18 3.28
CA PRO A 45 1.99 5.10 2.51
C PRO A 45 0.90 6.05 2.99
N TRP A 46 0.97 6.49 4.24
CA TRP A 46 -0.02 7.43 4.74
C TRP A 46 -0.03 8.74 3.95
N SER A 47 1.12 9.11 3.36
CA SER A 47 1.16 10.35 2.61
C SER A 47 0.93 10.15 1.13
N TRP A 48 0.69 8.94 0.67
CA TRP A 48 0.48 8.70 -0.76
C TRP A 48 -0.83 9.30 -1.20
N LYS A 49 -0.84 9.82 -2.43
CA LYS A 49 -2.04 10.27 -3.10
C LYS A 49 -2.28 9.38 -4.28
N GLU A 50 -3.44 9.53 -4.89
CA GLU A 50 -3.78 8.69 -6.02
C GLU A 50 -2.73 8.74 -7.12
N LYS A 51 -2.16 9.90 -7.37
CA LYS A 51 -1.17 10.04 -8.43
C LYS A 51 0.06 9.19 -8.18
N HIS A 52 0.41 8.97 -6.91
CA HIS A 52 1.59 8.18 -6.57
C HIS A 52 1.36 6.72 -6.92
N GLU A 53 0.19 6.19 -6.57
CA GLU A 53 -0.13 4.81 -6.88
C GLU A 53 -0.27 4.62 -8.37
N ARG A 54 -0.91 5.57 -9.06
CA ARG A 54 -1.10 5.47 -10.48
C ARG A 54 0.24 5.48 -11.21
N TRP A 55 1.16 6.32 -10.78
CA TRP A 55 2.48 6.35 -11.37
C TRP A 55 3.17 4.99 -11.24
N PHE A 56 3.08 4.39 -10.05
CA PHE A 56 3.74 3.11 -9.85
C PHE A 56 3.13 2.05 -10.77
N LEU A 57 1.82 1.98 -10.81
CA LEU A 57 1.17 0.94 -11.59
C LEU A 57 1.31 1.15 -13.10
N GLU A 58 1.29 2.37 -13.56
CA GLU A 58 1.33 2.64 -14.98
C GLU A 58 2.71 2.86 -15.55
N HIS A 59 3.59 3.47 -14.78
CA HIS A 59 4.92 3.79 -15.31
C HIS A 59 6.01 2.89 -14.78
N TYR A 60 6.05 2.69 -13.50
CA TYR A 60 7.10 1.86 -12.92
C TYR A 60 6.96 0.41 -13.40
N LEU A 61 5.73 -0.07 -13.51
CA LEU A 61 5.48 -1.45 -13.91
C LEU A 61 5.19 -1.61 -15.39
N ARG A 62 5.43 -0.60 -16.20
CA ARG A 62 4.96 -0.65 -17.58
C ARG A 62 5.55 -1.80 -18.40
N CYS A 63 6.71 -2.29 -18.02
CA CYS A 63 7.30 -3.40 -18.75
C CYS A 63 7.08 -4.74 -18.05
N SER A 64 6.25 -4.76 -17.04
CA SER A 64 6.02 -5.98 -16.29
C SER A 64 4.90 -6.79 -16.93
N ALA A 65 4.89 -8.09 -16.64
CA ALA A 65 3.84 -8.94 -17.17
C ALA A 65 2.50 -8.57 -16.56
N PRO A 66 1.40 -8.80 -17.29
CA PRO A 66 0.07 -8.46 -16.77
C PRO A 66 -0.24 -9.08 -15.43
N GLY A 67 0.22 -10.31 -15.20
CA GLY A 67 -0.02 -10.94 -13.91
C GLY A 67 0.66 -10.22 -12.78
N THR A 68 1.87 -9.70 -13.03
CA THR A 68 2.59 -8.96 -12.02
C THR A 68 1.84 -7.67 -11.70
N VAL A 69 1.37 -6.97 -12.72
CA VAL A 69 0.62 -5.73 -12.52
C VAL A 69 -0.64 -6.03 -11.71
N TYR A 70 -1.32 -7.11 -12.03
CA TYR A 70 -2.54 -7.49 -11.33
C TYR A 70 -2.28 -7.67 -9.83
N TYR A 71 -1.21 -8.36 -9.49
CA TYR A 71 -0.93 -8.59 -8.07
C TYR A 71 -0.53 -7.31 -7.35
N TYR A 72 0.13 -6.39 -8.05
CA TYR A 72 0.44 -5.10 -7.44
C TYR A 72 -0.83 -4.27 -7.27
N GLU A 73 -1.80 -4.43 -8.17
CA GLU A 73 -3.07 -3.73 -8.01
C GLU A 73 -3.80 -4.23 -6.76
N LEU A 74 -3.74 -5.52 -6.51
CA LEU A 74 -4.34 -6.06 -5.30
C LEU A 74 -3.67 -5.51 -4.06
N THR A 75 -2.35 -5.40 -4.09
CA THR A 75 -1.61 -4.86 -2.96
C THR A 75 -1.95 -3.39 -2.75
N ALA A 76 -2.05 -2.63 -3.83
CA ALA A 76 -2.43 -1.22 -3.73
C ALA A 76 -3.83 -1.09 -3.12
N GLY A 77 -4.72 -2.03 -3.46
CA GLY A 77 -6.05 -2.03 -2.87
C GLY A 77 -6.02 -2.26 -1.37
N LEU A 78 -5.10 -3.13 -0.91
CA LEU A 78 -4.97 -3.36 0.52
C LEU A 78 -4.45 -2.11 1.22
N ILE A 79 -3.52 -1.41 0.60
CA ILE A 79 -2.99 -0.19 1.18
C ILE A 79 -4.09 0.85 1.31
N ARG A 80 -4.91 1.00 0.27
CA ARG A 80 -6.02 1.93 0.33
C ARG A 80 -7.02 1.54 1.41
N ARG A 81 -7.27 0.25 1.56
CA ARG A 81 -8.20 -0.22 2.58
C ARG A 81 -7.65 0.06 3.97
N ARG A 82 -6.36 -0.11 4.16
CA ARG A 82 -5.75 0.16 5.46
C ARG A 82 -5.89 1.63 5.82
N LYS A 83 -5.67 2.51 4.84
CA LYS A 83 -5.76 3.94 5.08
C LYS A 83 -7.21 4.34 5.40
N ALA A 84 -8.15 3.74 4.69
CA ALA A 84 -9.54 4.03 4.94
C ALA A 84 -9.98 3.51 6.29
N LYS A 85 -9.43 2.36 6.69
CA LYS A 85 -9.79 1.77 7.94
C LYS A 85 -9.41 2.66 9.11
N LEU A 86 -8.28 3.31 9.03
CA LEU A 86 -7.90 4.22 10.08
C LEU A 86 -8.85 5.40 10.13
N ARG A 87 -9.31 5.89 8.98
CA ARG A 87 -10.16 7.01 8.93
C ARG A 87 -11.58 6.66 9.33
N LEU A 88 -12.03 5.48 8.99
CA LEU A 88 -13.37 5.11 9.26
C LEU A 88 -13.83 5.24 10.69
N PRO A 89 -13.10 4.80 11.65
CA PRO A 89 -13.59 4.86 13.01
C PRO A 89 -14.03 6.24 13.42
N ASP A 90 -13.26 7.23 13.06
CA ASP A 90 -13.59 8.57 13.41
C ASP A 90 -14.88 8.97 12.78
N ARG A 91 -15.04 8.69 11.55
CA ARG A 91 -16.21 9.09 10.87
C ARG A 91 -17.40 8.34 11.36
N SER A 92 -17.23 7.09 11.65
CA SER A 92 -18.32 6.34 12.07
C SER A 92 -18.84 6.83 13.35
N LEU A 93 -17.98 7.18 14.23
CA LEU A 93 -18.44 7.68 15.47
C LEU A 93 -19.22 8.92 15.32
N SER A 94 -18.75 9.77 14.49
CA SER A 94 -19.45 10.99 14.38
C SER A 94 -20.75 10.79 13.71
N VAL A 95 -20.81 9.88 12.84
CA VAL A 95 -22.00 9.74 12.15
C VAL A 95 -23.01 9.11 12.94
N SER A 96 -22.67 8.32 13.72
CA SER A 96 -23.60 7.65 14.29
C SER A 96 -24.36 8.44 14.89
N PRO A 97 -24.86 8.75 14.61
CA PRO A 97 -25.72 9.35 15.07
C PRO A 97 -26.26 8.70 15.13
#